data_96164d6c1c8a8b292c754d0abdccfa41
#
_entry.id   96164d6c1c8a8b292c754d0abdccfa41
#
_cell.length_a   1.000
_cell.length_b   1.000
_cell.length_c   1.000
_cell.angle_alpha   90.00
_cell.angle_beta   90.00
_cell.angle_gamma   90.00
#
_symmetry.space_group_name_H-M   'P 1'
#
loop_
_entity.id
_entity.type
_entity.pdbx_description
1 polymer ?
#
loop_
_entity_poly.entity_id
_entity_poly.type
_entity_poly.pdbx_seq_one_letter_code
_entity_poly.pdbx_strand_id
1 'polypeptide(L)'
;MKKLKIVTDSSCTMEISTRDDLDINVMPLSVMIDGMIYADDDQLPGEVFMEKMAASHELPKTSQPPIGQFVELYDQLGADGSDILSIHMSKGLSGTVEAARQASQLSKANVVVLDSDTTDQGLSFQVIRAAQLAKEGKTLDEVLPIVEDIQNKTKLYIGVSTLDNLVKGGRISRAKGLISSFLNVRIVMSFEHGELKPVIKGRGAKTFSKWFEDFLSEIAQIPNIKQIGISYAGSHEQMARFKEELQARFPKMHIPFLHTTPIIATHTGPGAFAIMYYYE
;
A
#
# COMPACT_ATOMS: atom_id res chain seq x y z
N MET A 1 15.71 28.22 2.05
CA MET A 1 14.49 27.54 2.52
C MET A 1 14.91 26.18 3.03
N LYS A 2 14.28 25.69 4.08
CA LYS A 2 14.49 24.30 4.52
C LYS A 2 14.01 23.34 3.42
N LYS A 3 14.78 22.28 3.16
CA LYS A 3 14.36 21.22 2.25
C LYS A 3 13.32 20.34 2.93
N LEU A 4 12.43 19.73 2.17
CA LEU A 4 11.50 18.74 2.64
C LEU A 4 11.94 17.36 2.13
N LYS A 5 12.08 16.38 3.03
CA LYS A 5 12.40 15.00 2.71
C LYS A 5 11.21 14.11 2.98
N ILE A 6 10.99 13.12 2.12
CA ILE A 6 9.85 12.24 2.21
C ILE A 6 10.29 10.85 2.65
N VAL A 7 9.60 10.32 3.65
CA VAL A 7 9.78 8.97 4.18
C VAL A 7 8.47 8.20 4.06
N THR A 8 8.55 6.93 3.73
CA THR A 8 7.42 6.00 3.74
C THR A 8 7.88 4.63 4.26
N ASP A 9 7.00 3.64 4.23
CA ASP A 9 7.35 2.25 4.54
C ASP A 9 7.21 1.33 3.31
N SER A 10 7.71 0.11 3.42
CA SER A 10 7.79 -0.82 2.29
C SER A 10 6.44 -1.37 1.83
N SER A 11 5.33 -1.08 2.50
CA SER A 11 4.00 -1.36 1.95
C SER A 11 3.59 -0.40 0.83
N CYS A 12 4.41 0.60 0.57
CA CYS A 12 4.21 1.60 -0.48
C CYS A 12 4.69 1.03 -1.83
N THR A 13 3.79 0.42 -2.58
CA THR A 13 4.11 -0.18 -3.88
C THR A 13 4.27 0.90 -4.94
N MET A 14 5.46 1.06 -5.49
CA MET A 14 5.77 2.00 -6.57
C MET A 14 6.86 1.46 -7.49
N GLU A 15 6.98 2.04 -8.67
CA GLU A 15 8.09 1.76 -9.57
C GLU A 15 9.41 2.23 -8.95
N ILE A 16 10.46 1.39 -9.02
CA ILE A 16 11.77 1.68 -8.44
C ILE A 16 12.34 2.98 -9.03
N SER A 17 12.19 3.18 -10.33
CA SER A 17 12.61 4.43 -11.00
C SER A 17 11.95 5.67 -10.41
N THR A 18 10.65 5.60 -10.10
CA THR A 18 9.92 6.71 -9.46
C THR A 18 10.44 6.99 -8.06
N ARG A 19 10.71 5.95 -7.25
CA ARG A 19 11.31 6.08 -5.93
C ARG A 19 12.65 6.80 -5.98
N ASP A 20 13.51 6.33 -6.88
CA ASP A 20 14.88 6.83 -6.99
C ASP A 20 14.92 8.25 -7.59
N ASP A 21 14.12 8.52 -8.61
CA ASP A 21 14.01 9.85 -9.25
C ASP A 21 13.48 10.91 -8.27
N LEU A 22 12.66 10.53 -7.30
CA LEU A 22 12.04 11.44 -6.35
C LEU A 22 12.72 11.46 -4.98
N ASP A 23 13.84 10.74 -4.79
CA ASP A 23 14.56 10.62 -3.52
C ASP A 23 13.66 10.20 -2.35
N ILE A 24 12.74 9.26 -2.58
CA ILE A 24 11.82 8.75 -1.56
C ILE A 24 12.56 7.75 -0.67
N ASN A 25 12.57 8.01 0.63
CA ASN A 25 13.20 7.14 1.62
C ASN A 25 12.19 6.10 2.11
N VAL A 26 12.51 4.82 1.93
CA VAL A 26 11.64 3.70 2.33
C VAL A 26 12.20 3.02 3.57
N MET A 27 11.40 2.97 4.64
CA MET A 27 11.69 2.20 5.84
C MET A 27 11.17 0.77 5.63
N PRO A 28 12.04 -0.25 5.54
CA PRO A 28 11.61 -1.61 5.30
C PRO A 28 10.94 -2.23 6.54
N LEU A 29 9.79 -2.87 6.34
CA LEU A 29 9.24 -3.83 7.27
C LEU A 29 10.04 -5.15 7.16
N SER A 30 9.72 -6.11 8.01
CA SER A 30 10.37 -7.42 7.97
C SER A 30 9.38 -8.55 7.77
N VAL A 31 9.81 -9.58 7.03
CA VAL A 31 9.07 -10.83 6.85
C VAL A 31 9.91 -11.98 7.37
N MET A 32 9.34 -12.80 8.23
CA MET A 32 9.98 -14.04 8.71
C MET A 32 9.37 -15.24 7.96
N ILE A 33 10.22 -16.00 7.28
CA ILE A 33 9.87 -17.22 6.54
C ILE A 33 10.68 -18.37 7.14
N ASP A 34 10.02 -19.38 7.68
CA ASP A 34 10.64 -20.56 8.30
C ASP A 34 11.78 -20.21 9.28
N GLY A 35 11.58 -19.18 10.11
CA GLY A 35 12.55 -18.72 11.12
C GLY A 35 13.62 -17.76 10.59
N MET A 36 13.74 -17.53 9.29
CA MET A 36 14.65 -16.54 8.71
C MET A 36 13.96 -15.20 8.51
N ILE A 37 14.59 -14.11 8.93
CA ILE A 37 14.09 -12.75 8.79
C ILE A 37 14.68 -12.11 7.55
N TYR A 38 13.81 -11.58 6.70
CA TYR A 38 14.13 -10.82 5.49
C TYR A 38 13.61 -9.39 5.64
N ALA A 39 14.37 -8.42 5.17
CA ALA A 39 13.83 -7.08 4.95
C ALA A 39 12.88 -7.11 3.75
N ASP A 40 11.79 -6.35 3.83
CA ASP A 40 10.89 -6.12 2.71
C ASP A 40 11.46 -5.00 1.83
N ASP A 41 12.41 -5.35 1.01
CA ASP A 41 13.18 -4.45 0.15
C ASP A 41 13.44 -5.08 -1.23
N ASP A 42 14.26 -4.41 -2.04
CA ASP A 42 14.60 -4.84 -3.40
C ASP A 42 15.31 -6.21 -3.47
N GLN A 43 15.81 -6.76 -2.34
CA GLN A 43 16.42 -8.09 -2.28
C GLN A 43 15.41 -9.22 -2.13
N LEU A 44 14.14 -8.88 -1.83
CA LEU A 44 13.03 -9.82 -1.76
C LEU A 44 11.90 -9.39 -2.71
N PRO A 45 12.10 -9.45 -4.04
CA PRO A 45 11.04 -9.11 -5.00
C PRO A 45 9.79 -9.98 -4.78
N GLY A 46 8.61 -9.40 -5.09
CA GLY A 46 7.33 -10.05 -4.84
C GLY A 46 7.21 -11.45 -5.43
N GLU A 47 7.72 -11.70 -6.64
CA GLU A 47 7.72 -13.04 -7.27
C GLU A 47 8.55 -14.03 -6.46
N VAL A 48 9.78 -13.66 -6.08
CA VAL A 48 10.65 -14.50 -5.25
C VAL A 48 10.02 -14.76 -3.88
N PHE A 49 9.37 -13.75 -3.30
CA PHE A 49 8.63 -13.93 -2.05
C PHE A 49 7.48 -14.93 -2.20
N MET A 50 6.70 -14.86 -3.28
CA MET A 50 5.58 -15.79 -3.51
C MET A 50 6.06 -17.23 -3.64
N GLU A 51 7.20 -17.48 -4.30
CA GLU A 51 7.82 -18.81 -4.38
C GLU A 51 8.24 -19.31 -2.99
N LYS A 52 8.90 -18.46 -2.19
CA LYS A 52 9.30 -18.80 -0.82
C LYS A 52 8.09 -19.06 0.08
N MET A 53 7.05 -18.24 -0.01
CA MET A 53 5.81 -18.42 0.76
C MET A 53 5.10 -19.72 0.38
N ALA A 54 5.08 -20.09 -0.90
CA ALA A 54 4.48 -21.35 -1.36
C ALA A 54 5.27 -22.59 -0.89
N ALA A 55 6.59 -22.46 -0.73
CA ALA A 55 7.46 -23.52 -0.25
C ALA A 55 7.58 -23.61 1.28
N SER A 56 7.10 -22.59 2.01
CA SER A 56 7.24 -22.50 3.47
C SER A 56 6.30 -23.48 4.19
N HIS A 57 6.74 -23.95 5.36
CA HIS A 57 5.97 -24.85 6.23
C HIS A 57 4.80 -24.15 6.92
N GLU A 58 4.99 -22.87 7.24
CA GLU A 58 3.98 -22.02 7.90
C GLU A 58 3.80 -20.73 7.11
N LEU A 59 2.65 -20.06 7.32
CA LEU A 59 2.45 -18.72 6.78
C LEU A 59 3.56 -17.79 7.31
N PRO A 60 4.27 -17.05 6.44
CA PRO A 60 5.24 -16.05 6.86
C PRO A 60 4.64 -15.06 7.85
N LYS A 61 5.46 -14.50 8.73
CA LYS A 61 5.06 -13.50 9.74
C LYS A 61 5.68 -12.17 9.43
N THR A 62 4.92 -11.10 9.59
CA THR A 62 5.38 -9.73 9.30
C THR A 62 5.60 -8.95 10.59
N SER A 63 6.57 -8.04 10.57
CA SER A 63 6.86 -7.14 11.69
C SER A 63 7.05 -5.71 11.19
N GLN A 64 6.52 -4.75 11.95
CA GLN A 64 6.80 -3.33 11.75
C GLN A 64 8.27 -3.01 12.01
N PRO A 65 8.81 -1.92 11.45
CA PRO A 65 10.18 -1.50 11.75
C PRO A 65 10.35 -1.14 13.22
N PRO A 66 11.53 -1.42 13.82
CA PRO A 66 11.86 -0.97 15.18
C PRO A 66 11.89 0.56 15.27
N ILE A 67 11.42 1.12 16.40
CA ILE A 67 11.44 2.57 16.66
C ILE A 67 12.85 3.16 16.48
N GLY A 68 13.90 2.46 16.95
CA GLY A 68 15.29 2.92 16.84
C GLY A 68 15.73 3.15 15.39
N GLN A 69 15.32 2.30 14.45
CA GLN A 69 15.64 2.49 13.04
C GLN A 69 14.98 3.74 12.44
N PHE A 70 13.77 4.05 12.85
CA PHE A 70 13.12 5.31 12.47
C PHE A 70 13.86 6.52 13.05
N VAL A 71 14.30 6.47 14.32
CA VAL A 71 15.07 7.56 14.95
C VAL A 71 16.36 7.80 14.17
N GLU A 72 17.12 6.73 13.88
CA GLU A 72 18.35 6.82 13.12
C GLU A 72 18.15 7.43 11.73
N LEU A 73 17.12 6.99 11.01
CA LEU A 73 16.78 7.53 9.70
C LEU A 73 16.40 9.02 9.78
N TYR A 74 15.55 9.39 10.73
CA TYR A 74 15.11 10.78 10.90
C TYR A 74 16.27 11.70 11.28
N ASP A 75 17.12 11.29 12.21
CA ASP A 75 18.31 12.06 12.61
C ASP A 75 19.28 12.23 11.45
N GLN A 76 19.50 11.18 10.64
CA GLN A 76 20.32 11.24 9.44
C GLN A 76 19.75 12.19 8.40
N LEU A 77 18.45 12.09 8.11
CA LEU A 77 17.78 12.92 7.11
C LEU A 77 17.68 14.38 7.55
N GLY A 78 17.48 14.62 8.84
CA GLY A 78 17.33 15.96 9.41
C GLY A 78 18.65 16.66 9.74
N ALA A 79 19.82 16.00 9.59
CA ALA A 79 21.13 16.53 9.97
C ALA A 79 21.51 17.83 9.24
N ASP A 80 20.97 18.06 8.06
CA ASP A 80 21.15 19.28 7.26
C ASP A 80 20.11 20.38 7.56
N GLY A 81 19.22 20.15 8.55
CA GLY A 81 18.14 21.05 8.92
C GLY A 81 16.87 20.91 8.07
N SER A 82 16.78 19.87 7.23
CA SER A 82 15.57 19.55 6.45
C SER A 82 14.40 19.20 7.36
N ASP A 83 13.20 19.54 6.94
CA ASP A 83 11.96 18.99 7.51
C ASP A 83 11.67 17.61 6.88
N ILE A 84 10.95 16.76 7.62
CA ILE A 84 10.62 15.40 7.17
C ILE A 84 9.11 15.20 7.23
N LEU A 85 8.52 14.76 6.11
CA LEU A 85 7.16 14.24 6.07
C LEU A 85 7.22 12.71 5.91
N SER A 86 6.75 12.00 6.93
CA SER A 86 6.78 10.54 7.02
C SER A 86 5.37 9.98 6.89
N ILE A 87 5.06 9.37 5.75
CA ILE A 87 3.71 8.91 5.38
C ILE A 87 3.70 7.39 5.38
N HIS A 88 2.85 6.79 6.21
CA HIS A 88 2.85 5.35 6.46
C HIS A 88 1.51 4.70 6.20
N MET A 89 1.55 3.37 5.99
CA MET A 89 0.35 2.56 5.88
C MET A 89 -0.59 2.77 7.06
N SER A 90 -1.88 2.55 6.81
CA SER A 90 -2.94 2.73 7.80
C SER A 90 -2.65 2.00 9.12
N LYS A 91 -2.87 2.71 10.25
CA LYS A 91 -2.87 2.13 11.61
C LYS A 91 -3.86 0.96 11.75
N GLY A 92 -4.88 0.90 10.88
CA GLY A 92 -5.81 -0.21 10.81
C GLY A 92 -5.15 -1.53 10.40
N LEU A 93 -4.03 -1.50 9.70
CA LEU A 93 -3.33 -2.66 9.17
C LEU A 93 -2.04 -3.01 9.93
N SER A 94 -1.31 -1.98 10.41
CA SER A 94 -0.02 -2.15 11.08
C SER A 94 0.22 -1.08 12.13
N GLY A 95 1.06 -1.41 13.12
CA GLY A 95 1.58 -0.44 14.09
C GLY A 95 2.70 0.46 13.56
N THR A 96 3.04 0.39 12.27
CA THR A 96 4.16 1.13 11.67
C THR A 96 4.05 2.64 11.89
N VAL A 97 2.89 3.24 11.64
CA VAL A 97 2.69 4.68 11.84
C VAL A 97 2.85 5.09 13.30
N GLU A 98 2.46 4.25 14.25
CA GLU A 98 2.64 4.55 15.68
C GLU A 98 4.12 4.44 16.10
N ALA A 99 4.87 3.48 15.53
CA ALA A 99 6.32 3.40 15.71
C ALA A 99 7.02 4.65 15.15
N ALA A 100 6.62 5.10 13.97
CA ALA A 100 7.12 6.33 13.36
C ALA A 100 6.81 7.58 14.22
N ARG A 101 5.60 7.68 14.79
CA ARG A 101 5.21 8.77 15.71
C ARG A 101 6.04 8.79 16.99
N GLN A 102 6.27 7.62 17.60
CA GLN A 102 7.15 7.54 18.77
C GLN A 102 8.58 7.94 18.42
N ALA A 103 9.08 7.50 17.27
CA ALA A 103 10.41 7.87 16.80
C ALA A 103 10.54 9.38 16.53
N SER A 104 9.51 10.03 15.97
CA SER A 104 9.53 11.48 15.71
C SER A 104 9.67 12.31 16.99
N GLN A 105 9.18 11.80 18.12
CA GLN A 105 9.33 12.46 19.44
C GLN A 105 10.73 12.28 20.05
N LEU A 106 11.46 11.24 19.61
CA LEU A 106 12.81 10.93 20.09
C LEU A 106 13.91 11.52 19.20
N SER A 107 13.59 11.73 17.90
CA SER A 107 14.51 12.31 16.93
C SER A 107 14.74 13.79 17.19
N LYS A 108 15.94 14.28 16.79
CA LYS A 108 16.29 15.71 16.80
C LYS A 108 15.78 16.46 15.58
N ALA A 109 15.31 15.75 14.57
CA ALA A 109 14.76 16.33 13.34
C ALA A 109 13.33 16.86 13.53
N ASN A 110 12.91 17.79 12.70
CA ASN A 110 11.50 18.19 12.60
C ASN A 110 10.76 17.20 11.71
N VAL A 111 9.98 16.29 12.32
CA VAL A 111 9.29 15.21 11.63
C VAL A 111 7.79 15.32 11.85
N VAL A 112 7.03 15.37 10.76
CA VAL A 112 5.58 15.21 10.77
C VAL A 112 5.25 13.80 10.25
N VAL A 113 4.46 13.05 11.03
CA VAL A 113 4.06 11.68 10.69
C VAL A 113 2.57 11.64 10.33
N LEU A 114 2.27 11.18 9.12
CA LEU A 114 0.91 11.04 8.60
C LEU A 114 0.52 9.56 8.50
N ASP A 115 -0.65 9.24 9.02
CA ASP A 115 -1.36 7.97 8.73
C ASP A 115 -2.07 8.12 7.38
N SER A 116 -1.67 7.36 6.38
CA SER A 116 -2.24 7.49 5.03
C SER A 116 -3.69 7.02 4.90
N ASP A 117 -4.22 6.37 5.91
CA ASP A 117 -5.52 5.65 5.89
C ASP A 117 -5.66 4.65 4.72
N THR A 118 -4.56 4.19 4.15
CA THR A 118 -4.50 3.25 3.01
C THR A 118 -3.21 2.43 3.05
N THR A 119 -2.88 1.73 1.97
CA THR A 119 -1.64 0.99 1.74
C THR A 119 -1.42 0.82 0.24
N ASP A 120 -0.38 0.09 -0.16
CA ASP A 120 -0.08 -0.27 -1.54
C ASP A 120 0.08 0.98 -2.43
N GLN A 121 -0.43 0.98 -3.66
CA GLN A 121 -0.35 2.16 -4.54
C GLN A 121 -1.24 3.32 -4.07
N GLY A 122 -2.24 3.07 -3.21
CA GLY A 122 -2.99 4.15 -2.57
C GLY A 122 -2.11 5.01 -1.67
N LEU A 123 -1.17 4.39 -0.95
CA LEU A 123 -0.13 5.09 -0.20
C LEU A 123 0.86 5.78 -1.15
N SER A 124 1.26 5.13 -2.25
CA SER A 124 2.20 5.73 -3.19
C SER A 124 1.66 6.98 -3.88
N PHE A 125 0.36 7.12 -4.11
CA PHE A 125 -0.22 8.36 -4.65
C PHE A 125 0.10 9.57 -3.76
N GLN A 126 -0.03 9.42 -2.46
CA GLN A 126 0.26 10.46 -1.46
C GLN A 126 1.76 10.75 -1.40
N VAL A 127 2.58 9.69 -1.33
CA VAL A 127 4.04 9.76 -1.21
C VAL A 127 4.68 10.39 -2.44
N ILE A 128 4.28 9.95 -3.63
CA ILE A 128 4.80 10.47 -4.91
C ILE A 128 4.45 11.95 -5.05
N ARG A 129 3.20 12.33 -4.75
CA ARG A 129 2.81 13.74 -4.86
C ARG A 129 3.55 14.61 -3.85
N ALA A 130 3.73 14.17 -2.61
CA ALA A 130 4.52 14.86 -1.62
C ALA A 130 5.97 15.06 -2.09
N ALA A 131 6.60 14.02 -2.65
CA ALA A 131 7.97 14.08 -3.14
C ALA A 131 8.13 15.01 -4.35
N GLN A 132 7.17 15.00 -5.28
CA GLN A 132 7.13 15.95 -6.40
C GLN A 132 7.10 17.41 -5.92
N LEU A 133 6.20 17.71 -4.99
CA LEU A 133 6.06 19.04 -4.40
C LEU A 133 7.33 19.46 -3.63
N ALA A 134 7.94 18.53 -2.89
CA ALA A 134 9.22 18.77 -2.22
C ALA A 134 10.34 19.12 -3.24
N LYS A 135 10.39 18.43 -4.38
CA LYS A 135 11.30 18.71 -5.50
C LYS A 135 11.04 20.06 -6.15
N GLU A 136 9.79 20.50 -6.19
CA GLU A 136 9.37 21.86 -6.62
C GLU A 136 9.75 22.95 -5.61
N GLY A 137 10.32 22.58 -4.45
CA GLY A 137 10.73 23.49 -3.38
C GLY A 137 9.61 23.92 -2.44
N LYS A 138 8.49 23.21 -2.42
CA LYS A 138 7.38 23.44 -1.48
C LYS A 138 7.78 23.07 -0.06
N THR A 139 7.26 23.84 0.89
CA THR A 139 7.45 23.61 2.34
C THR A 139 6.51 22.53 2.85
N LEU A 140 6.80 22.00 4.05
CA LEU A 140 5.96 21.04 4.75
C LEU A 140 4.51 21.54 4.89
N ASP A 141 4.32 22.80 5.31
CA ASP A 141 2.99 23.41 5.49
C ASP A 141 2.20 23.56 4.20
N GLU A 142 2.87 23.70 3.04
CA GLU A 142 2.22 23.74 1.73
C GLU A 142 1.87 22.35 1.21
N VAL A 143 2.68 21.33 1.54
CA VAL A 143 2.52 19.95 1.05
C VAL A 143 1.46 19.20 1.83
N LEU A 144 1.43 19.34 3.16
CA LEU A 144 0.57 18.54 4.03
C LEU A 144 -0.92 18.60 3.66
N PRO A 145 -1.55 19.77 3.45
CA PRO A 145 -2.97 19.83 3.09
C PRO A 145 -3.28 19.20 1.73
N ILE A 146 -2.33 19.21 0.78
CA ILE A 146 -2.51 18.56 -0.52
C ILE A 146 -2.50 17.04 -0.36
N VAL A 147 -1.60 16.50 0.46
CA VAL A 147 -1.53 15.07 0.74
C VAL A 147 -2.78 14.58 1.49
N GLU A 148 -3.26 15.35 2.46
CA GLU A 148 -4.51 15.05 3.17
C GLU A 148 -5.74 15.07 2.25
N ASP A 149 -5.78 15.96 1.26
CA ASP A 149 -6.85 15.96 0.25
C ASP A 149 -6.81 14.70 -0.62
N ILE A 150 -5.62 14.28 -1.07
CA ILE A 150 -5.44 13.01 -1.79
C ILE A 150 -5.87 11.82 -0.94
N GLN A 151 -5.47 11.79 0.34
CA GLN A 151 -5.88 10.75 1.29
C GLN A 151 -7.41 10.61 1.33
N ASN A 152 -8.12 11.71 1.51
CA ASN A 152 -9.58 11.74 1.62
C ASN A 152 -10.30 11.28 0.34
N LYS A 153 -9.63 11.42 -0.81
CA LYS A 153 -10.18 11.10 -2.13
C LYS A 153 -9.63 9.79 -2.73
N THR A 154 -8.78 9.08 -1.99
CA THR A 154 -8.25 7.79 -2.39
C THR A 154 -9.24 6.68 -2.07
N LYS A 155 -9.45 5.78 -3.04
CA LYS A 155 -10.22 4.55 -2.90
C LYS A 155 -9.33 3.34 -3.12
N LEU A 156 -9.52 2.31 -2.30
CA LEU A 156 -8.79 1.05 -2.36
C LEU A 156 -9.78 -0.12 -2.32
N TYR A 157 -9.75 -0.95 -3.36
CA TYR A 157 -10.46 -2.22 -3.44
C TYR A 157 -9.45 -3.37 -3.44
N ILE A 158 -9.71 -4.40 -2.63
CA ILE A 158 -8.83 -5.56 -2.46
C ILE A 158 -9.65 -6.81 -2.77
N GLY A 159 -9.24 -7.56 -3.78
CA GLY A 159 -9.80 -8.87 -4.11
C GLY A 159 -8.91 -9.99 -3.56
N VAL A 160 -9.48 -10.94 -2.84
CA VAL A 160 -8.76 -12.13 -2.36
C VAL A 160 -9.47 -13.40 -2.79
N SER A 161 -8.67 -14.40 -3.19
CA SER A 161 -9.16 -15.70 -3.64
C SER A 161 -9.57 -16.61 -2.48
N THR A 162 -9.05 -16.35 -1.28
CA THR A 162 -9.36 -17.02 -0.02
C THR A 162 -9.16 -16.04 1.14
N LEU A 163 -9.81 -16.28 2.26
CA LEU A 163 -9.61 -15.49 3.49
C LEU A 163 -8.51 -16.07 4.40
N ASP A 164 -7.91 -17.20 4.04
CA ASP A 164 -6.98 -17.94 4.91
C ASP A 164 -5.80 -17.08 5.36
N ASN A 165 -5.18 -16.33 4.45
CA ASN A 165 -4.06 -15.47 4.78
C ASN A 165 -4.47 -14.32 5.70
N LEU A 166 -5.62 -13.68 5.47
CA LEU A 166 -6.16 -12.64 6.34
C LEU A 166 -6.48 -13.18 7.75
N VAL A 167 -7.02 -14.40 7.84
CA VAL A 167 -7.34 -15.07 9.11
C VAL A 167 -6.06 -15.41 9.87
N LYS A 168 -5.16 -16.17 9.25
CA LYS A 168 -3.87 -16.59 9.84
C LYS A 168 -2.99 -15.41 10.19
N GLY A 169 -3.02 -14.37 9.36
CA GLY A 169 -2.28 -13.12 9.58
C GLY A 169 -2.93 -12.18 10.59
N GLY A 170 -4.13 -12.48 11.10
CA GLY A 170 -4.83 -11.68 12.11
C GLY A 170 -5.49 -10.39 11.58
N ARG A 171 -5.46 -10.09 10.30
CA ARG A 171 -6.06 -8.89 9.67
C ARG A 171 -7.53 -9.08 9.32
N ILE A 172 -8.05 -10.28 9.42
CA ILE A 172 -9.50 -10.57 9.27
C ILE A 172 -10.36 -9.83 10.30
N SER A 173 -9.83 -9.51 11.47
CA SER A 173 -10.54 -8.72 12.50
C SER A 173 -10.93 -7.31 12.01
N ARG A 174 -10.28 -6.83 10.97
CA ARG A 174 -10.62 -5.56 10.30
C ARG A 174 -11.76 -5.69 9.29
N ALA A 175 -12.16 -6.92 8.95
CA ALA A 175 -13.25 -7.23 8.04
C ALA A 175 -14.54 -7.48 8.83
N LYS A 176 -15.24 -6.41 9.18
CA LYS A 176 -16.52 -6.48 9.89
C LYS A 176 -17.56 -7.30 9.11
N GLY A 177 -18.21 -8.24 9.77
CA GLY A 177 -19.28 -9.06 9.17
C GLY A 177 -18.80 -10.27 8.34
N LEU A 178 -17.51 -10.55 8.30
CA LEU A 178 -16.98 -11.80 7.77
C LEU A 178 -16.80 -12.80 8.91
N ILE A 179 -17.71 -13.76 9.01
CA ILE A 179 -17.65 -14.85 9.98
C ILE A 179 -16.82 -15.99 9.39
N SER A 180 -16.12 -16.73 10.22
CA SER A 180 -15.16 -17.81 9.96
C SER A 180 -15.64 -19.00 9.11
N SER A 181 -16.84 -18.98 8.53
CA SER A 181 -17.41 -20.06 7.72
C SER A 181 -17.16 -19.94 6.22
N PHE A 182 -16.33 -18.97 5.78
CA PHE A 182 -16.12 -18.69 4.35
C PHE A 182 -14.79 -19.24 3.80
N LEU A 183 -14.48 -20.51 4.05
CA LEU A 183 -13.45 -21.23 3.31
C LEU A 183 -13.87 -21.32 1.83
N ASN A 184 -12.93 -21.00 0.92
CA ASN A 184 -13.13 -21.04 -0.55
C ASN A 184 -14.13 -20.00 -1.10
N VAL A 185 -14.19 -18.81 -0.53
CA VAL A 185 -14.98 -17.69 -1.06
C VAL A 185 -14.06 -16.62 -1.64
N ARG A 186 -14.28 -16.26 -2.89
CA ARG A 186 -13.69 -15.07 -3.50
C ARG A 186 -14.45 -13.83 -3.04
N ILE A 187 -13.72 -12.83 -2.63
CA ILE A 187 -14.31 -11.60 -2.09
C ILE A 187 -13.54 -10.40 -2.57
N VAL A 188 -14.26 -9.32 -2.89
CA VAL A 188 -13.69 -7.99 -3.01
C VAL A 188 -14.18 -7.15 -1.85
N MET A 189 -13.26 -6.43 -1.24
CA MET A 189 -13.49 -5.54 -0.11
C MET A 189 -13.01 -4.13 -0.46
N SER A 190 -13.72 -3.10 -0.03
CA SER A 190 -13.14 -1.75 0.08
C SER A 190 -12.37 -1.63 1.39
N PHE A 191 -11.33 -0.80 1.39
CA PHE A 191 -10.63 -0.42 2.61
C PHE A 191 -10.91 1.06 2.90
N GLU A 192 -11.54 1.33 4.03
CA GLU A 192 -11.97 2.67 4.42
C GLU A 192 -11.85 2.83 5.94
N HIS A 193 -11.19 3.90 6.37
CA HIS A 193 -11.04 4.25 7.79
C HIS A 193 -10.52 3.10 8.66
N GLY A 194 -9.51 2.39 8.14
CA GLY A 194 -8.89 1.26 8.85
C GLY A 194 -9.70 -0.04 8.85
N GLU A 195 -10.80 -0.12 8.09
CA GLU A 195 -11.69 -1.28 8.04
C GLU A 195 -11.80 -1.86 6.62
N LEU A 196 -11.88 -3.19 6.55
CA LEU A 196 -12.19 -3.92 5.33
C LEU A 196 -13.71 -4.15 5.26
N LYS A 197 -14.38 -3.60 4.25
CA LYS A 197 -15.83 -3.75 4.05
C LYS A 197 -16.11 -4.62 2.83
N PRO A 198 -16.84 -5.73 2.97
CA PRO A 198 -17.20 -6.57 1.83
C PRO A 198 -18.03 -5.80 0.80
N VAL A 199 -17.60 -5.84 -0.47
CA VAL A 199 -18.33 -5.26 -1.61
C VAL A 199 -19.07 -6.36 -2.36
N ILE A 200 -18.36 -7.44 -2.73
CA ILE A 200 -18.96 -8.61 -3.36
C ILE A 200 -18.32 -9.88 -2.81
N LYS A 201 -19.09 -10.94 -2.68
CA LYS A 201 -18.64 -12.28 -2.34
C LYS A 201 -19.28 -13.31 -3.26
N GLY A 202 -18.54 -14.35 -3.61
CA GLY A 202 -19.04 -15.44 -4.46
C GLY A 202 -18.10 -16.62 -4.52
N ARG A 203 -18.54 -17.66 -5.19
CA ARG A 203 -17.74 -18.85 -5.47
C ARG A 203 -17.39 -18.87 -6.96
N GLY A 204 -16.10 -19.08 -7.27
CA GLY A 204 -15.63 -19.21 -8.64
C GLY A 204 -15.11 -17.92 -9.30
N ALA A 205 -14.50 -18.10 -10.48
CA ALA A 205 -13.73 -17.06 -11.18
C ALA A 205 -14.56 -15.84 -11.60
N LYS A 206 -15.85 -16.02 -11.87
CA LYS A 206 -16.75 -14.93 -12.32
C LYS A 206 -17.00 -13.85 -11.28
N THR A 207 -16.71 -14.10 -9.98
CA THR A 207 -16.93 -13.14 -8.90
C THR A 207 -16.16 -11.84 -9.14
N PHE A 208 -14.89 -11.96 -9.52
CA PHE A 208 -14.04 -10.79 -9.76
C PHE A 208 -14.42 -10.06 -11.06
N SER A 209 -14.76 -10.78 -12.12
CA SER A 209 -15.20 -10.15 -13.38
C SER A 209 -16.50 -9.37 -13.20
N LYS A 210 -17.47 -9.94 -12.46
CA LYS A 210 -18.73 -9.24 -12.16
C LYS A 210 -18.47 -7.96 -11.36
N TRP A 211 -17.65 -8.04 -10.32
CA TRP A 211 -17.27 -6.84 -9.57
C TRP A 211 -16.61 -5.80 -10.46
N PHE A 212 -15.73 -6.24 -11.36
CA PHE A 212 -15.01 -5.30 -12.22
C PHE A 212 -15.92 -4.60 -13.22
N GLU A 213 -16.95 -5.27 -13.76
CA GLU A 213 -17.99 -4.64 -14.59
C GLU A 213 -18.73 -3.54 -13.81
N ASP A 214 -19.11 -3.83 -12.55
CA ASP A 214 -19.74 -2.85 -11.66
C ASP A 214 -18.78 -1.68 -11.36
N PHE A 215 -17.50 -1.97 -11.07
CA PHE A 215 -16.46 -0.98 -10.85
C PHE A 215 -16.20 -0.08 -12.05
N LEU A 216 -16.19 -0.62 -13.29
CA LEU A 216 -16.05 0.17 -14.50
C LEU A 216 -17.24 1.14 -14.68
N SER A 217 -18.42 0.73 -14.26
CA SER A 217 -19.62 1.58 -14.29
C SER A 217 -19.55 2.69 -13.24
N GLU A 218 -19.04 2.38 -12.04
CA GLU A 218 -18.81 3.34 -10.96
C GLU A 218 -17.78 4.39 -11.37
N ILE A 219 -16.58 3.95 -11.78
CA ILE A 219 -15.47 4.86 -12.10
C ILE A 219 -15.78 5.79 -13.28
N ALA A 220 -16.67 5.36 -14.17
CA ALA A 220 -17.14 6.18 -15.30
C ALA A 220 -17.98 7.40 -14.86
N GLN A 221 -18.56 7.36 -13.66
CA GLN A 221 -19.36 8.45 -13.10
C GLN A 221 -18.52 9.43 -12.28
N ILE A 222 -17.28 9.08 -11.97
CA ILE A 222 -16.41 9.92 -11.15
C ILE A 222 -15.68 10.91 -12.06
N PRO A 223 -15.89 12.21 -11.87
CA PRO A 223 -15.17 13.22 -12.65
C PRO A 223 -13.71 13.26 -12.19
N ASN A 224 -12.84 13.62 -13.10
CA ASN A 224 -11.47 14.03 -12.80
C ASN A 224 -10.62 12.99 -12.03
N ILE A 225 -10.69 11.72 -12.44
CA ILE A 225 -9.76 10.69 -11.95
C ILE A 225 -8.33 11.12 -12.29
N LYS A 226 -7.47 11.19 -11.29
CA LYS A 226 -6.08 11.64 -11.42
C LYS A 226 -5.10 10.51 -11.59
N GLN A 227 -5.31 9.41 -10.88
CA GLN A 227 -4.44 8.25 -10.95
C GLN A 227 -5.21 6.97 -10.65
N ILE A 228 -4.81 5.90 -11.31
CA ILE A 228 -5.27 4.54 -11.07
C ILE A 228 -4.00 3.68 -10.91
N GLY A 229 -4.03 2.72 -9.99
CA GLY A 229 -2.99 1.71 -9.81
C GLY A 229 -3.59 0.33 -9.67
N ILE A 230 -2.89 -0.68 -10.17
CA ILE A 230 -3.27 -2.08 -10.05
C ILE A 230 -2.11 -2.85 -9.45
N SER A 231 -2.36 -3.57 -8.36
CA SER A 231 -1.40 -4.47 -7.74
C SER A 231 -1.92 -5.89 -7.73
N TYR A 232 -1.01 -6.88 -7.77
CA TYR A 232 -1.35 -8.30 -7.77
C TYR A 232 -0.34 -9.12 -6.94
N ALA A 233 -0.74 -10.31 -6.50
CA ALA A 233 0.11 -11.27 -5.79
C ALA A 233 0.08 -12.62 -6.52
N GLY A 234 1.19 -13.00 -7.14
CA GLY A 234 1.34 -14.24 -7.94
C GLY A 234 0.73 -14.13 -9.34
N SER A 235 -0.21 -15.03 -9.70
CA SER A 235 -0.85 -15.03 -11.03
C SER A 235 -1.59 -13.71 -11.32
N HIS A 236 -1.38 -13.18 -12.51
CA HIS A 236 -1.83 -11.84 -12.88
C HIS A 236 -2.67 -11.77 -14.18
N GLU A 237 -2.95 -12.89 -14.83
CA GLU A 237 -3.60 -12.89 -16.15
C GLU A 237 -4.98 -12.21 -16.15
N GLN A 238 -5.77 -12.40 -15.08
CA GLN A 238 -7.06 -11.74 -14.96
C GLN A 238 -6.88 -10.23 -14.76
N MET A 239 -5.88 -9.84 -13.96
CA MET A 239 -5.59 -8.43 -13.69
C MET A 239 -5.00 -7.71 -14.89
N ALA A 240 -4.24 -8.41 -15.74
CA ALA A 240 -3.76 -7.87 -17.00
C ALA A 240 -4.92 -7.47 -17.92
N ARG A 241 -5.98 -8.28 -18.00
CA ARG A 241 -7.21 -7.93 -18.74
C ARG A 241 -7.90 -6.70 -18.13
N PHE A 242 -8.00 -6.63 -16.81
CA PHE A 242 -8.58 -5.45 -16.14
C PHE A 242 -7.77 -4.18 -16.43
N LYS A 243 -6.44 -4.31 -16.46
CA LYS A 243 -5.56 -3.21 -16.87
C LYS A 243 -5.83 -2.76 -18.31
N GLU A 244 -5.94 -3.70 -19.25
CA GLU A 244 -6.22 -3.40 -20.66
C GLU A 244 -7.54 -2.61 -20.81
N GLU A 245 -8.60 -3.04 -20.12
CA GLU A 245 -9.90 -2.36 -20.17
C GLU A 245 -9.84 -0.96 -19.54
N LEU A 246 -9.14 -0.80 -18.40
CA LEU A 246 -8.92 0.50 -17.79
C LEU A 246 -8.05 1.40 -18.67
N GLN A 247 -6.99 0.86 -19.28
CA GLN A 247 -6.11 1.62 -20.17
C GLN A 247 -6.85 2.09 -21.43
N ALA A 248 -7.78 1.29 -21.96
CA ALA A 248 -8.63 1.70 -23.09
C ALA A 248 -9.57 2.86 -22.70
N ARG A 249 -10.03 2.90 -21.46
CA ARG A 249 -10.89 3.98 -20.94
C ARG A 249 -10.11 5.24 -20.57
N PHE A 250 -8.88 5.08 -20.09
CA PHE A 250 -7.97 6.16 -19.71
C PHE A 250 -6.67 6.15 -20.54
N PRO A 251 -6.74 6.39 -21.86
CA PRO A 251 -5.62 6.11 -22.78
C PRO A 251 -4.39 7.02 -22.56
N LYS A 252 -4.55 8.16 -21.89
CA LYS A 252 -3.46 9.08 -21.60
C LYS A 252 -2.87 8.91 -20.19
N MET A 253 -3.49 8.08 -19.36
CA MET A 253 -3.06 7.86 -17.99
C MET A 253 -2.03 6.73 -17.94
N HIS A 254 -0.90 6.93 -17.28
CA HIS A 254 -0.04 5.83 -16.87
C HIS A 254 -0.70 5.08 -15.73
N ILE A 255 -1.01 3.80 -15.93
CA ILE A 255 -1.61 2.92 -14.91
C ILE A 255 -0.54 1.91 -14.50
N PRO A 256 0.16 2.12 -13.37
CA PRO A 256 1.14 1.15 -12.88
C PRO A 256 0.48 -0.20 -12.62
N PHE A 257 1.13 -1.27 -13.07
CA PHE A 257 0.71 -2.65 -12.92
C PHE A 257 1.84 -3.43 -12.27
N LEU A 258 1.80 -3.54 -10.94
CA LEU A 258 2.94 -3.96 -10.14
C LEU A 258 2.60 -5.18 -9.29
N HIS A 259 3.61 -6.03 -9.06
CA HIS A 259 3.52 -7.00 -7.98
C HIS A 259 3.44 -6.25 -6.66
N THR A 260 2.51 -6.65 -5.79
CA THR A 260 2.44 -6.06 -4.44
C THR A 260 3.62 -6.52 -3.59
N THR A 261 3.88 -5.82 -2.49
CA THR A 261 5.06 -6.11 -1.64
C THR A 261 4.87 -7.38 -0.81
N PRO A 262 5.96 -8.05 -0.39
CA PRO A 262 5.93 -9.21 0.50
C PRO A 262 5.07 -9.03 1.75
N ILE A 263 5.09 -7.84 2.36
CA ILE A 263 4.26 -7.51 3.51
C ILE A 263 2.78 -7.66 3.20
N ILE A 264 2.32 -7.11 2.09
CA ILE A 264 0.91 -7.17 1.68
C ILE A 264 0.54 -8.58 1.24
N ALA A 265 1.38 -9.22 0.39
CA ALA A 265 1.16 -10.55 -0.14
C ALA A 265 1.05 -11.62 0.96
N THR A 266 1.79 -11.47 2.06
CA THR A 266 1.68 -12.35 3.24
C THR A 266 0.24 -12.43 3.74
N HIS A 267 -0.44 -11.29 3.84
CA HIS A 267 -1.78 -11.20 4.41
C HIS A 267 -2.91 -11.42 3.40
N THR A 268 -2.67 -11.08 2.13
CA THR A 268 -3.69 -11.22 1.07
C THR A 268 -3.64 -12.58 0.36
N GLY A 269 -2.46 -13.20 0.30
CA GLY A 269 -2.24 -14.51 -0.29
C GLY A 269 -2.21 -14.54 -1.81
N PRO A 270 -1.96 -15.73 -2.38
CA PRO A 270 -1.84 -15.90 -3.82
C PRO A 270 -3.17 -15.64 -4.54
N GLY A 271 -3.07 -15.01 -5.72
CA GLY A 271 -4.21 -14.62 -6.53
C GLY A 271 -4.99 -13.43 -5.98
N ALA A 272 -4.43 -12.73 -5.00
CA ALA A 272 -4.97 -11.46 -4.55
C ALA A 272 -4.62 -10.34 -5.54
N PHE A 273 -5.46 -9.32 -5.54
CA PHE A 273 -5.22 -8.09 -6.30
C PHE A 273 -5.74 -6.88 -5.55
N ALA A 274 -5.29 -5.70 -5.96
CA ALA A 274 -5.87 -4.45 -5.53
C ALA A 274 -6.02 -3.50 -6.72
N ILE A 275 -7.09 -2.71 -6.72
CA ILE A 275 -7.28 -1.57 -7.62
C ILE A 275 -7.49 -0.33 -6.74
N MET A 276 -6.71 0.68 -7.00
CA MET A 276 -6.75 1.95 -6.29
C MET A 276 -6.90 3.09 -7.27
N TYR A 277 -7.59 4.13 -6.86
CA TYR A 277 -7.64 5.39 -7.59
C TYR A 277 -7.83 6.56 -6.64
N TYR A 278 -7.45 7.76 -7.10
CA TYR A 278 -7.89 9.00 -6.48
C TYR A 278 -8.39 9.99 -7.53
N TYR A 279 -9.23 10.91 -7.09
CA TYR A 279 -9.88 11.93 -7.91
C TYR A 279 -9.77 13.31 -7.27
N GLU A 280 -10.01 14.37 -8.04
CA GLU A 280 -10.10 15.76 -7.56
C GLU A 280 -11.50 16.35 -7.68
#